data_f63e29997a059110b0a96768e30acdcd
#
_entry.id   f63e29997a059110b0a96768e30acdcd
#
_cell.length_a   1.000
_cell.length_b   1.000
_cell.length_c   1.000
_cell.angle_alpha   90.00
_cell.angle_beta   90.00
_cell.angle_gamma   90.00
#
_symmetry.space_group_name_H-M   'P 1'
#
loop_
_entity.id
_entity.type
_entity.pdbx_description
1 polymer ?
#
loop_
_entity_poly.entity_id
_entity_poly.type
_entity_poly.pdbx_seq_one_letter_code
_entity_poly.pdbx_strand_id
1 'polypeptide(L)'
;IRRAEEAWERGATEACLQGGIHPDYDGNTYLTITKEIKNAIPDMHIHAFSPLEVYQGATTLGVSLDSFLGMLRDAGLGSLPGTAAEVLDDDVRKILCPDKLNTKQWLDIVATAHNVGLKTTSTIMFGHIDTPTNWAKHLMQLRDLQKKTQGITEFVPLPFVHMEAPISVSYTHLRAHE
;
A
#
# COMPACT_ATOMS: atom_id res chain seq x y z
N ILE A 1 -10.00 -17.17 4.30
CA ILE A 1 -11.20 -16.96 5.11
C ILE A 1 -10.97 -17.49 6.52
N ARG A 2 -10.76 -18.79 6.74
CA ARG A 2 -10.59 -19.43 8.06
C ARG A 2 -9.71 -18.62 9.04
N ARG A 3 -8.56 -18.08 8.61
CA ARG A 3 -7.70 -17.24 9.48
C ARG A 3 -8.36 -15.93 9.91
N ALA A 4 -9.20 -15.35 9.06
CA ALA A 4 -9.94 -14.14 9.39
C ALA A 4 -11.03 -14.43 10.43
N GLU A 5 -11.74 -15.56 10.28
CA GLU A 5 -12.75 -16.04 11.24
C GLU A 5 -12.11 -16.32 12.61
N GLU A 6 -11.01 -17.07 12.64
CA GLU A 6 -10.26 -17.36 13.87
C GLU A 6 -9.75 -16.05 14.57
N ALA A 7 -9.36 -15.06 13.79
CA ALA A 7 -8.93 -13.76 14.33
C ALA A 7 -10.13 -12.97 14.87
N TRP A 8 -11.25 -12.97 14.16
CA TRP A 8 -12.49 -12.33 14.59
C TRP A 8 -13.00 -12.89 15.93
N GLU A 9 -13.03 -14.21 16.09
CA GLU A 9 -13.38 -14.87 17.35
C GLU A 9 -12.47 -14.46 18.51
N ARG A 10 -11.24 -14.06 18.23
CA ARG A 10 -10.26 -13.55 19.19
C ARG A 10 -10.36 -12.05 19.43
N GLY A 11 -11.32 -11.37 18.80
CA GLY A 11 -11.57 -9.94 18.96
C GLY A 11 -10.83 -9.02 17.96
N ALA A 12 -10.27 -9.56 16.88
CA ALA A 12 -9.74 -8.72 15.80
C ALA A 12 -10.89 -8.03 15.06
N THR A 13 -10.73 -6.75 14.75
CA THR A 13 -11.73 -5.95 14.04
C THR A 13 -11.29 -5.57 12.63
N GLU A 14 -10.02 -5.81 12.29
CA GLU A 14 -9.43 -5.51 10.99
C GLU A 14 -8.63 -6.69 10.46
N ALA A 15 -8.73 -6.92 9.15
CA ALA A 15 -7.84 -7.81 8.40
C ALA A 15 -6.96 -6.97 7.46
N CYS A 16 -5.66 -6.96 7.72
CA CYS A 16 -4.68 -6.36 6.83
C CYS A 16 -4.17 -7.41 5.83
N LEU A 17 -4.33 -7.14 4.53
CA LEU A 17 -4.00 -8.08 3.45
C LEU A 17 -3.05 -7.43 2.44
N GLN A 18 -1.89 -8.05 2.28
CA GLN A 18 -0.90 -7.69 1.27
C GLN A 18 -0.24 -8.97 0.78
N GLY A 19 -0.33 -9.26 -0.49
CA GLY A 19 0.13 -10.53 -1.07
C GLY A 19 1.26 -10.38 -2.08
N GLY A 20 1.60 -9.16 -2.46
CA GLY A 20 2.49 -8.92 -3.60
C GLY A 20 1.82 -9.33 -4.94
N ILE A 21 2.60 -9.29 -6.00
CA ILE A 21 2.12 -9.61 -7.35
C ILE A 21 2.36 -11.09 -7.65
N HIS A 22 1.28 -11.82 -7.86
CA HIS A 22 1.33 -13.21 -8.33
C HIS A 22 0.97 -13.26 -9.83
N PRO A 23 1.72 -13.98 -10.66
CA PRO A 23 1.48 -14.00 -12.11
C PRO A 23 0.10 -14.52 -12.52
N ASP A 24 -0.47 -15.42 -11.73
CA ASP A 24 -1.79 -16.01 -11.99
C ASP A 24 -2.96 -15.20 -11.39
N TYR A 25 -2.68 -14.10 -10.67
CA TYR A 25 -3.73 -13.27 -10.09
C TYR A 25 -4.15 -12.18 -11.07
N ASP A 26 -5.45 -12.06 -11.25
CA ASP A 26 -6.09 -10.94 -11.93
C ASP A 26 -6.90 -10.08 -10.95
N GLY A 27 -7.54 -9.03 -11.44
CA GLY A 27 -8.36 -8.17 -10.61
C GLY A 27 -9.56 -8.89 -9.96
N ASN A 28 -10.07 -9.98 -10.56
CA ASN A 28 -11.14 -10.77 -9.96
C ASN A 28 -10.69 -11.48 -8.68
N THR A 29 -9.42 -11.84 -8.58
CA THR A 29 -8.85 -12.44 -7.37
C THR A 29 -9.00 -11.50 -6.18
N TYR A 30 -8.63 -10.23 -6.33
CA TYR A 30 -8.76 -9.22 -5.27
C TYR A 30 -10.23 -8.95 -4.89
N LEU A 31 -11.11 -8.88 -5.88
CA LEU A 31 -12.56 -8.74 -5.67
C LEU A 31 -13.15 -9.93 -4.93
N THR A 32 -12.74 -11.15 -5.30
CA THR A 32 -13.21 -12.38 -4.66
C THR A 32 -12.76 -12.45 -3.19
N ILE A 33 -11.47 -12.18 -2.92
CA ILE A 33 -10.95 -12.15 -1.55
C ILE A 33 -11.75 -11.18 -0.68
N THR A 34 -12.01 -9.97 -1.18
CA THR A 34 -12.78 -8.96 -0.46
C THR A 34 -14.20 -9.42 -0.17
N LYS A 35 -14.91 -9.92 -1.18
CA LYS A 35 -16.29 -10.41 -1.05
C LYS A 35 -16.40 -11.58 -0.09
N GLU A 36 -15.52 -12.57 -0.21
CA GLU A 36 -15.54 -13.76 0.63
C GLU A 36 -15.31 -13.44 2.12
N ILE A 37 -14.40 -12.51 2.43
CA ILE A 37 -14.21 -12.05 3.82
C ILE A 37 -15.47 -11.33 4.31
N LYS A 38 -16.04 -10.44 3.50
CA LYS A 38 -17.26 -9.71 3.87
C LYS A 38 -18.49 -10.62 4.02
N ASN A 39 -18.59 -11.66 3.21
CA ASN A 39 -19.64 -12.66 3.33
C ASN A 39 -19.52 -13.45 4.65
N ALA A 40 -18.31 -13.83 5.02
CA ALA A 40 -18.06 -14.58 6.25
C ALA A 40 -18.15 -13.70 7.51
N ILE A 41 -17.63 -12.47 7.43
CA ILE A 41 -17.50 -11.55 8.57
C ILE A 41 -17.89 -10.13 8.11
N PRO A 42 -19.19 -9.80 8.07
CA PRO A 42 -19.67 -8.50 7.52
C PRO A 42 -19.05 -7.28 8.19
N ASP A 43 -18.75 -7.34 9.49
CA ASP A 43 -18.25 -6.22 10.27
C ASP A 43 -16.72 -6.10 10.27
N MET A 44 -15.99 -7.09 9.69
CA MET A 44 -14.53 -7.00 9.57
C MET A 44 -14.12 -5.83 8.68
N HIS A 45 -13.31 -4.91 9.19
CA HIS A 45 -12.66 -3.90 8.35
C HIS A 45 -11.59 -4.57 7.49
N ILE A 46 -11.63 -4.33 6.17
CA ILE A 46 -10.62 -4.85 5.25
C ILE A 46 -9.69 -3.71 4.87
N HIS A 47 -8.46 -3.78 5.34
CA HIS A 47 -7.35 -2.89 4.99
C HIS A 47 -6.45 -3.62 4.00
N ALA A 48 -6.70 -3.43 2.71
CA ALA A 48 -6.08 -4.28 1.72
C ALA A 48 -5.75 -3.57 0.43
N PHE A 49 -4.85 -4.17 -0.19
CA PHE A 49 -4.16 -4.08 -1.46
C PHE A 49 -3.37 -2.80 -1.60
N SER A 50 -2.06 -2.99 -1.71
CA SER A 50 -1.12 -1.91 -2.02
C SER A 50 -1.46 -1.23 -3.36
N PRO A 51 -1.01 0.00 -3.59
CA PRO A 51 -1.18 0.66 -4.89
C PRO A 51 -0.65 -0.17 -6.07
N LEU A 52 0.39 -0.98 -5.86
CA LEU A 52 0.92 -1.89 -6.87
C LEU A 52 -0.06 -3.01 -7.23
N GLU A 53 -0.70 -3.63 -6.23
CA GLU A 53 -1.73 -4.66 -6.43
C GLU A 53 -2.99 -4.08 -7.09
N VAL A 54 -3.39 -2.86 -6.72
CA VAL A 54 -4.48 -2.14 -7.37
C VAL A 54 -4.18 -1.86 -8.84
N TYR A 55 -2.96 -1.42 -9.15
CA TYR A 55 -2.53 -1.20 -10.52
C TYR A 55 -2.58 -2.49 -11.35
N GLN A 56 -2.05 -3.58 -10.80
CA GLN A 56 -2.07 -4.89 -11.46
C GLN A 56 -3.51 -5.39 -11.66
N GLY A 57 -4.36 -5.25 -10.63
CA GLY A 57 -5.76 -5.67 -10.74
C GLY A 57 -6.54 -4.91 -11.80
N ALA A 58 -6.40 -3.59 -11.86
CA ALA A 58 -7.03 -2.77 -12.89
C ALA A 58 -6.52 -3.14 -14.30
N THR A 59 -5.21 -3.31 -14.44
CA THR A 59 -4.56 -3.66 -15.70
C THR A 59 -5.01 -5.02 -16.22
N THR A 60 -5.05 -6.03 -15.37
CA THR A 60 -5.43 -7.41 -15.77
C THR A 60 -6.91 -7.55 -16.12
N LEU A 61 -7.77 -6.70 -15.56
CA LEU A 61 -9.18 -6.61 -15.95
C LEU A 61 -9.43 -5.69 -17.16
N GLY A 62 -8.44 -4.91 -17.59
CA GLY A 62 -8.60 -3.94 -18.66
C GLY A 62 -9.56 -2.80 -18.32
N VAL A 63 -9.65 -2.41 -17.05
CA VAL A 63 -10.51 -1.32 -16.58
C VAL A 63 -9.69 -0.15 -16.05
N SER A 64 -10.32 1.02 -15.90
CA SER A 64 -9.66 2.19 -15.31
C SER A 64 -9.46 2.02 -13.79
N LEU A 65 -8.51 2.76 -13.22
CA LEU A 65 -8.21 2.72 -11.78
C LEU A 65 -9.42 3.09 -10.92
N ASP A 66 -10.16 4.12 -11.29
CA ASP A 66 -11.37 4.55 -10.58
C ASP A 66 -12.46 3.50 -10.63
N SER A 67 -12.65 2.84 -11.80
CA SER A 67 -13.61 1.74 -11.94
C SER A 67 -13.21 0.56 -11.04
N PHE A 68 -11.95 0.15 -11.05
CA PHE A 68 -11.49 -0.98 -10.24
C PHE A 68 -11.57 -0.68 -8.73
N LEU A 69 -11.15 0.51 -8.31
CA LEU A 69 -11.25 0.94 -6.92
C LEU A 69 -12.71 1.08 -6.47
N GLY A 70 -13.59 1.54 -7.36
CA GLY A 70 -15.03 1.55 -7.14
C GLY A 70 -15.58 0.13 -6.92
N MET A 71 -15.20 -0.83 -7.76
CA MET A 71 -15.58 -2.24 -7.61
C MET A 71 -15.09 -2.84 -6.29
N LEU A 72 -13.85 -2.54 -5.87
CA LEU A 72 -13.31 -2.98 -4.58
C LEU A 72 -14.07 -2.39 -3.39
N ARG A 73 -14.35 -1.08 -3.43
CA ARG A 73 -15.18 -0.41 -2.42
C ARG A 73 -16.56 -1.06 -2.32
N ASP A 74 -17.22 -1.27 -3.44
CA ASP A 74 -18.56 -1.85 -3.49
C ASP A 74 -18.57 -3.35 -3.08
N ALA A 75 -17.42 -4.03 -3.21
CA ALA A 75 -17.19 -5.35 -2.67
C ALA A 75 -16.98 -5.35 -1.14
N GLY A 76 -16.78 -4.17 -0.52
CA GLY A 76 -16.62 -4.01 0.92
C GLY A 76 -15.20 -3.73 1.40
N LEU A 77 -14.29 -3.33 0.50
CA LEU A 77 -12.97 -2.84 0.90
C LEU A 77 -13.11 -1.58 1.76
N GLY A 78 -12.44 -1.55 2.92
CA GLY A 78 -12.52 -0.44 3.87
C GLY A 78 -11.48 0.65 3.63
N SER A 79 -10.23 0.25 3.41
CA SER A 79 -9.11 1.17 3.19
C SER A 79 -7.94 0.49 2.50
N LEU A 80 -7.00 1.27 1.96
CA LEU A 80 -5.78 0.76 1.34
C LEU A 80 -4.54 1.03 2.19
N PRO A 81 -3.64 0.06 2.35
CA PRO A 81 -2.30 0.30 2.87
C PRO A 81 -1.48 1.15 1.87
N GLY A 82 -0.88 2.21 2.35
CA GLY A 82 0.02 3.06 1.58
C GLY A 82 1.43 2.48 1.45
N THR A 83 1.52 1.17 1.28
CA THR A 83 2.76 0.42 1.11
C THR A 83 3.25 0.45 -0.34
N ALA A 84 4.37 -0.20 -0.62
CA ALA A 84 5.09 -0.13 -1.90
C ALA A 84 5.49 1.31 -2.31
N ALA A 85 5.35 2.28 -1.40
CA ALA A 85 5.87 3.64 -1.57
C ALA A 85 7.40 3.65 -1.52
N GLU A 86 7.98 2.84 -0.65
CA GLU A 86 9.39 2.84 -0.29
C GLU A 86 9.88 4.26 -0.02
N VAL A 87 10.51 4.92 -0.98
CA VAL A 87 10.73 6.36 -1.02
C VAL A 87 10.17 6.91 -2.33
N LEU A 88 9.31 7.94 -2.24
CA LEU A 88 8.72 8.60 -3.41
C LEU A 88 9.71 9.59 -4.03
N ASP A 89 10.78 9.06 -4.58
CA ASP A 89 11.80 9.74 -5.37
C ASP A 89 12.29 8.76 -6.45
N ASP A 90 12.06 9.08 -7.71
CA ASP A 90 12.28 8.14 -8.81
C ASP A 90 13.75 7.78 -9.02
N ASP A 91 14.69 8.61 -8.58
CA ASP A 91 16.12 8.26 -8.64
C ASP A 91 16.47 7.17 -7.62
N VAL A 92 15.85 7.21 -6.44
CA VAL A 92 15.95 6.13 -5.43
C VAL A 92 15.21 4.90 -5.91
N ARG A 93 13.98 5.05 -6.43
CA ARG A 93 13.13 3.94 -6.87
C ARG A 93 13.75 3.12 -7.99
N LYS A 94 14.40 3.75 -8.96
CA LYS A 94 15.11 3.06 -10.06
C LYS A 94 16.16 2.07 -9.57
N ILE A 95 16.77 2.32 -8.43
CA ILE A 95 17.79 1.45 -7.83
C ILE A 95 17.15 0.44 -6.89
N LEU A 96 16.24 0.91 -6.03
CA LEU A 96 15.68 0.10 -4.96
C LEU A 96 14.58 -0.87 -5.43
N CYS A 97 13.71 -0.41 -6.33
CA CYS A 97 12.52 -1.14 -6.75
C CYS A 97 12.14 -0.82 -8.21
N PRO A 98 13.02 -1.14 -9.19
CA PRO A 98 12.84 -0.78 -10.60
C PRO A 98 11.56 -1.38 -11.21
N ASP A 99 11.10 -2.51 -10.68
CA ASP A 99 9.92 -3.24 -11.16
C ASP A 99 8.60 -2.75 -10.54
N LYS A 100 8.67 -1.78 -9.61
CA LYS A 100 7.47 -1.22 -8.97
C LYS A 100 7.03 0.07 -9.67
N LEU A 101 5.86 0.56 -9.27
CA LEU A 101 5.31 1.84 -9.72
C LEU A 101 6.30 2.98 -9.54
N ASN A 102 6.33 3.93 -10.47
CA ASN A 102 7.02 5.20 -10.25
C ASN A 102 6.24 6.08 -9.26
N THR A 103 6.87 7.15 -8.81
CA THR A 103 6.30 8.08 -7.83
C THR A 103 4.95 8.65 -8.28
N LYS A 104 4.85 9.08 -9.53
CA LYS A 104 3.61 9.64 -10.07
C LYS A 104 2.48 8.61 -10.09
N GLN A 105 2.74 7.39 -10.55
CA GLN A 105 1.76 6.31 -10.60
C GLN A 105 1.24 5.99 -9.19
N TRP A 106 2.14 5.89 -8.20
CA TRP A 106 1.74 5.63 -6.83
C TRP A 106 0.81 6.73 -6.28
N LEU A 107 1.19 8.00 -6.46
CA LEU A 107 0.39 9.14 -6.02
C LEU A 107 -0.97 9.22 -6.73
N ASP A 108 -1.01 8.94 -8.03
CA ASP A 108 -2.26 8.95 -8.81
C ASP A 108 -3.24 7.87 -8.32
N ILE A 109 -2.73 6.67 -7.98
CA ILE A 109 -3.58 5.58 -7.47
C ILE A 109 -4.16 5.95 -6.10
N VAL A 110 -3.33 6.47 -5.19
CA VAL A 110 -3.79 6.89 -3.86
C VAL A 110 -4.78 8.05 -3.98
N ALA A 111 -4.52 9.03 -4.84
CA ALA A 111 -5.47 10.11 -5.10
C ALA A 111 -6.81 9.59 -5.65
N THR A 112 -6.77 8.61 -6.56
CA THR A 112 -7.97 7.99 -7.13
C THR A 112 -8.73 7.22 -6.06
N ALA A 113 -8.05 6.49 -5.18
CA ALA A 113 -8.67 5.81 -4.04
C ALA A 113 -9.44 6.81 -3.16
N HIS A 114 -8.83 7.95 -2.83
CA HIS A 114 -9.49 9.00 -2.06
C HIS A 114 -10.71 9.58 -2.78
N ASN A 115 -10.62 9.78 -4.10
CA ASN A 115 -11.72 10.31 -4.91
C ASN A 115 -12.93 9.37 -4.97
N VAL A 116 -12.72 8.07 -4.96
CA VAL A 116 -13.82 7.09 -4.88
C VAL A 116 -14.31 6.83 -3.44
N GLY A 117 -13.77 7.54 -2.45
CA GLY A 117 -14.22 7.49 -1.05
C GLY A 117 -13.47 6.48 -0.17
N LEU A 118 -12.42 5.83 -0.66
CA LEU A 118 -11.55 4.98 0.15
C LEU A 118 -10.50 5.83 0.87
N LYS A 119 -10.20 5.50 2.11
CA LYS A 119 -9.08 6.07 2.85
C LYS A 119 -7.83 5.23 2.66
N THR A 120 -6.65 5.82 2.93
CA THR A 120 -5.39 5.09 2.86
C THR A 120 -4.51 5.39 4.06
N THR A 121 -3.62 4.48 4.40
CA THR A 121 -2.42 4.84 5.16
C THR A 121 -1.33 5.34 4.21
N SER A 122 -0.16 5.67 4.72
CA SER A 122 1.03 5.95 3.93
C SER A 122 2.28 5.53 4.70
N THR A 123 3.31 5.10 4.00
CA THR A 123 4.56 4.63 4.59
C THR A 123 5.76 5.27 3.92
N ILE A 124 6.87 5.35 4.64
CA ILE A 124 8.20 5.49 4.07
C ILE A 124 9.07 4.35 4.59
N MET A 125 9.83 3.70 3.73
CA MET A 125 10.89 2.79 4.15
C MET A 125 12.23 3.49 3.90
N PHE A 126 12.91 3.89 4.96
CA PHE A 126 14.08 4.75 4.92
C PHE A 126 15.32 4.08 5.53
N GLY A 127 16.50 4.61 5.19
CA GLY A 127 17.78 4.15 5.76
C GLY A 127 18.49 3.09 4.93
N HIS A 128 18.28 3.06 3.60
CA HIS A 128 19.01 2.20 2.66
C HIS A 128 19.99 3.00 1.80
N ILE A 129 19.59 3.46 0.59
CA ILE A 129 20.40 4.30 -0.32
C ILE A 129 19.94 5.75 -0.35
N ASP A 130 18.88 6.04 0.36
CA ASP A 130 18.20 7.31 0.46
C ASP A 130 18.95 8.29 1.37
N THR A 131 18.65 9.56 1.20
CA THR A 131 19.22 10.68 1.96
C THR A 131 18.11 11.50 2.64
N PRO A 132 18.42 12.35 3.63
CA PRO A 132 17.45 13.28 4.20
C PRO A 132 16.72 14.14 3.16
N THR A 133 17.36 14.47 2.05
CA THR A 133 16.72 15.19 0.94
C THR A 133 15.63 14.37 0.28
N ASN A 134 15.85 13.06 0.09
CA ASN A 134 14.84 12.17 -0.47
C ASN A 134 13.66 12.00 0.51
N TRP A 135 13.92 11.94 1.82
CA TRP A 135 12.84 11.90 2.83
C TRP A 135 12.01 13.17 2.81
N ALA A 136 12.65 14.34 2.73
CA ALA A 136 11.95 15.60 2.62
C ALA A 136 11.05 15.67 1.38
N LYS A 137 11.56 15.25 0.22
CA LYS A 137 10.76 15.15 -1.02
C LYS A 137 9.55 14.24 -0.85
N HIS A 138 9.74 13.04 -0.27
CA HIS A 138 8.67 12.08 0.01
C HIS A 138 7.58 12.71 0.88
N LEU A 139 7.97 13.27 2.01
CA LEU A 139 7.03 13.91 2.95
C LEU A 139 6.29 15.09 2.33
N MET A 140 6.96 15.89 1.50
CA MET A 140 6.34 17.01 0.81
C MET A 140 5.26 16.54 -0.18
N GLN A 141 5.50 15.46 -0.92
CA GLN A 141 4.52 14.89 -1.84
C GLN A 141 3.29 14.34 -1.10
N LEU A 142 3.50 13.62 0.00
CA LEU A 142 2.39 13.14 0.84
C LEU A 142 1.60 14.29 1.46
N ARG A 143 2.28 15.32 1.97
CA ARG A 143 1.62 16.53 2.49
C ARG A 143 0.77 17.20 1.42
N ASP A 144 1.29 17.32 0.20
CA ASP A 144 0.59 17.99 -0.89
C ASP A 144 -0.61 17.15 -1.37
N LEU A 145 -0.47 15.82 -1.39
CA LEU A 145 -1.58 14.89 -1.61
C LEU A 145 -2.63 15.02 -0.52
N GLN A 146 -2.23 15.00 0.76
CA GLN A 146 -3.14 15.14 1.90
C GLN A 146 -3.91 16.46 1.88
N LYS A 147 -3.26 17.57 1.53
CA LYS A 147 -3.94 18.88 1.38
C LYS A 147 -5.03 18.85 0.32
N LYS A 148 -4.85 18.08 -0.76
CA LYS A 148 -5.82 17.98 -1.87
C LYS A 148 -6.98 17.03 -1.54
N THR A 149 -6.71 15.91 -0.90
CA THR A 149 -7.66 14.80 -0.81
C THR A 149 -8.17 14.52 0.59
N GLN A 150 -7.42 14.89 1.64
CA GLN A 150 -7.72 14.60 3.05
C GLN A 150 -8.03 13.11 3.30
N GLY A 151 -7.38 12.23 2.51
CA GLY A 151 -7.66 10.80 2.51
C GLY A 151 -6.67 9.95 3.30
N ILE A 152 -5.48 10.46 3.60
CA ILE A 152 -4.47 9.74 4.38
C ILE A 152 -4.86 9.79 5.87
N THR A 153 -5.01 8.63 6.49
CA THR A 153 -5.39 8.49 7.91
C THR A 153 -4.19 8.35 8.82
N GLU A 154 -3.11 7.75 8.32
CA GLU A 154 -1.92 7.44 9.12
C GLU A 154 -0.67 7.49 8.25
N PHE A 155 0.46 7.89 8.84
CA PHE A 155 1.78 7.84 8.23
C PHE A 155 2.73 7.02 9.11
N VAL A 156 3.31 5.97 8.55
CA VAL A 156 4.17 5.03 9.27
C VAL A 156 5.59 5.04 8.69
N PRO A 157 6.58 5.55 9.43
CA PRO A 157 7.99 5.43 9.05
C PRO A 157 8.54 4.05 9.43
N LEU A 158 9.13 3.35 8.46
CA LEU A 158 9.69 2.02 8.61
C LEU A 158 11.21 2.10 8.38
N PRO A 159 12.05 1.84 9.38
CA PRO A 159 13.47 1.75 9.16
C PRO A 159 13.82 0.49 8.36
N PHE A 160 14.73 0.63 7.39
CA PHE A 160 15.17 -0.50 6.60
C PHE A 160 16.00 -1.47 7.45
N VAL A 161 15.61 -2.74 7.42
CA VAL A 161 16.33 -3.82 8.10
C VAL A 161 17.26 -4.48 7.08
N HIS A 162 18.55 -4.24 7.23
CA HIS A 162 19.57 -4.65 6.25
C HIS A 162 20.03 -6.13 6.38
N MET A 163 19.70 -6.79 7.50
CA MET A 163 20.07 -8.18 7.73
C MET A 163 19.41 -9.08 6.67
N GLU A 164 20.24 -9.83 5.95
CA GLU A 164 19.82 -10.74 4.86
C GLU A 164 19.24 -10.03 3.60
N ALA A 165 19.30 -8.70 3.55
CA ALA A 165 18.88 -7.99 2.36
C ALA A 165 19.96 -8.06 1.25
N PRO A 166 19.58 -8.23 -0.03
CA PRO A 166 20.54 -8.32 -1.13
C PRO A 166 21.25 -6.98 -1.43
N ILE A 167 20.77 -5.89 -0.82
CA ILE A 167 21.35 -4.55 -1.00
C ILE A 167 22.32 -4.27 0.13
N SER A 168 23.60 -3.99 -0.25
CA SER A 168 24.59 -3.49 0.70
C SER A 168 24.22 -2.07 1.11
N VAL A 169 23.99 -1.84 2.39
CA VAL A 169 23.61 -0.53 2.92
C VAL A 169 24.83 0.21 3.40
N SER A 170 25.07 1.39 2.84
CA SER A 170 26.15 2.29 3.30
C SER A 170 25.83 3.05 4.59
N TYR A 171 24.60 2.91 5.11
CA TYR A 171 24.12 3.58 6.33
C TYR A 171 23.75 2.60 7.43
N THR A 172 24.73 2.13 8.18
CA THR A 172 24.55 1.28 9.37
C THR A 172 24.38 2.08 10.68
N HIS A 173 23.97 3.33 10.65
CA HIS A 173 24.06 4.23 11.82
C HIS A 173 22.74 4.78 12.36
N LEU A 174 21.62 4.20 12.05
CA LEU A 174 20.46 4.33 12.94
C LEU A 174 20.53 3.17 13.95
N ARG A 175 21.48 3.23 14.89
CA ARG A 175 21.35 2.45 16.11
C ARG A 175 20.01 2.84 16.75
N ALA A 176 19.13 1.87 16.93
CA ALA A 176 18.10 1.99 17.92
C ALA A 176 18.83 2.38 19.22
N HIS A 177 18.60 3.59 19.70
CA HIS A 177 19.02 3.93 21.04
C HIS A 177 18.20 3.05 21.98
N GLU A 178 18.91 2.24 22.76
CA GLU A 178 18.41 1.50 23.89
C GLU A 178 17.58 2.38 24.82
#